data_835d94f0d6c2dd7a25805330a5d22dfa
#
_entry.id   835d94f0d6c2dd7a25805330a5d22dfa
#
_cell.length_a   1.000
_cell.length_b   1.000
_cell.length_c   1.000
_cell.angle_alpha   90.00
_cell.angle_beta   90.00
_cell.angle_gamma   90.00
#
_symmetry.space_group_name_H-M   'P 1'
#
loop_
_entity.id
_entity.type
_entity.pdbx_description
1 polymer ?
#
loop_
_entity_poly.entity_id
_entity_poly.type
_entity_poly.pdbx_seq_one_letter_code
_entity_poly.pdbx_strand_id
1 'polypeptide(L)'
;MIKTNHAIIGFIIPMFIVTWYFSNMMDKQYEELQVLQEELWECQDEYATFTTNVTVTMYHATTGQTDSTPNITADGTIINPWKASEYRYVALSRDLLSRWGGPLDYGDWIVIEGTGKYDGVYQVRDTMAAKFTKRVDILRSRGSRKFKYNQVTLTKYGSEIEAKLANNS
;
A
#
# COMPACT_ATOMS: atom_id res chain seq x y z
N MET A 1 -41.14 55.79 20.19
CA MET A 1 -41.13 55.43 18.75
C MET A 1 -39.89 54.60 18.48
N ILE A 2 -40.05 53.29 18.44
CA ILE A 2 -38.93 52.37 18.15
C ILE A 2 -38.92 52.15 16.65
N LYS A 3 -37.93 52.72 15.95
CA LYS A 3 -37.70 52.41 14.53
C LYS A 3 -37.03 51.03 14.47
N THR A 4 -37.80 50.00 14.19
CA THR A 4 -37.31 48.67 13.92
C THR A 4 -36.47 48.69 12.63
N ASN A 5 -35.22 48.29 12.77
CA ASN A 5 -34.27 48.21 11.66
C ASN A 5 -34.65 47.09 10.68
N HIS A 6 -35.54 47.35 9.75
CA HIS A 6 -35.93 46.40 8.69
C HIS A 6 -34.79 46.08 7.73
N ALA A 7 -33.71 46.87 7.71
CA ALA A 7 -32.54 46.65 6.86
C ALA A 7 -31.69 45.46 7.29
N ILE A 8 -31.63 45.14 8.58
CA ILE A 8 -30.81 44.02 9.10
C ILE A 8 -31.45 42.65 8.77
N ILE A 9 -32.80 42.60 8.79
CA ILE A 9 -33.54 41.37 8.49
C ILE A 9 -33.38 40.97 7.01
N GLY A 10 -33.30 41.96 6.10
CA GLY A 10 -33.14 41.73 4.66
C GLY A 10 -31.87 41.06 4.24
N PHE A 11 -30.76 41.13 5.05
CA PHE A 11 -29.48 40.45 4.74
C PHE A 11 -29.30 39.12 5.46
N ILE A 12 -29.99 38.87 6.56
CA ILE A 12 -29.86 37.66 7.35
C ILE A 12 -30.50 36.46 6.65
N ILE A 13 -31.71 36.64 6.07
CA ILE A 13 -32.43 35.56 5.40
C ILE A 13 -31.68 35.02 4.18
N PRO A 14 -31.17 35.83 3.23
CA PRO A 14 -30.37 35.28 2.11
C PRO A 14 -29.07 34.59 2.57
N MET A 15 -28.45 35.05 3.65
CA MET A 15 -27.25 34.41 4.19
C MET A 15 -27.55 33.01 4.76
N PHE A 16 -28.68 32.83 5.44
CA PHE A 16 -29.14 31.53 5.91
C PHE A 16 -29.51 30.58 4.76
N ILE A 17 -30.12 31.07 3.69
CA ILE A 17 -30.43 30.27 2.51
C ILE A 17 -29.17 29.81 1.81
N VAL A 18 -28.19 30.69 1.67
CA VAL A 18 -26.88 30.35 1.04
C VAL A 18 -26.10 29.32 1.88
N THR A 19 -26.03 29.51 3.20
CA THR A 19 -25.35 28.54 4.08
C THR A 19 -26.06 27.20 4.10
N TRP A 20 -27.40 27.18 4.14
CA TRP A 20 -28.19 25.95 4.04
C TRP A 20 -27.99 25.23 2.70
N TYR A 21 -27.95 25.97 1.59
CA TYR A 21 -27.72 25.43 0.25
C TYR A 21 -26.28 24.78 0.16
N PHE A 22 -25.27 25.50 0.66
CA PHE A 22 -23.90 24.98 0.69
C PHE A 22 -23.77 23.75 1.61
N SER A 23 -24.42 23.74 2.77
CA SER A 23 -24.45 22.59 3.66
C SER A 23 -25.06 21.37 2.97
N ASN A 24 -26.25 21.51 2.36
CA ASN A 24 -26.88 20.40 1.64
C ASN A 24 -26.06 19.91 0.45
N MET A 25 -25.36 20.81 -0.25
CA MET A 25 -24.49 20.42 -1.36
C MET A 25 -23.26 19.64 -0.87
N MET A 26 -22.67 20.07 0.24
CA MET A 26 -21.52 19.38 0.87
C MET A 26 -21.94 18.02 1.42
N ASP A 27 -23.11 17.92 2.07
CA ASP A 27 -23.62 16.66 2.59
C ASP A 27 -23.83 15.64 1.45
N LYS A 28 -24.38 16.08 0.32
CA LYS A 28 -24.58 15.24 -0.85
C LYS A 28 -23.25 14.75 -1.47
N GLN A 29 -22.27 15.65 -1.59
CA GLN A 29 -20.94 15.27 -2.08
C GLN A 29 -20.24 14.31 -1.12
N TYR A 30 -20.44 14.47 0.17
CA TYR A 30 -19.89 13.57 1.18
C TYR A 30 -20.52 12.17 1.09
N GLU A 31 -21.84 12.07 0.91
CA GLU A 31 -22.53 10.81 0.67
C GLU A 31 -22.06 10.12 -0.62
N GLU A 32 -21.92 10.85 -1.73
CA GLU A 32 -21.40 10.32 -2.99
C GLU A 32 -19.96 9.79 -2.83
N LEU A 33 -19.13 10.50 -2.07
CA LEU A 33 -17.75 10.07 -1.77
C LEU A 33 -17.70 8.79 -0.94
N GLN A 34 -18.57 8.65 0.03
CA GLN A 34 -18.70 7.46 0.86
C GLN A 34 -19.13 6.24 0.04
N VAL A 35 -20.13 6.39 -0.83
CA VAL A 35 -20.59 5.33 -1.73
C VAL A 35 -19.46 4.88 -2.67
N LEU A 36 -18.73 5.82 -3.28
CA LEU A 36 -17.60 5.51 -4.14
C LEU A 36 -16.47 4.79 -3.38
N GLN A 37 -16.23 5.18 -2.12
CA GLN A 37 -15.24 4.50 -1.28
C GLN A 37 -15.68 3.07 -0.97
N GLU A 38 -16.95 2.85 -0.69
CA GLU A 38 -17.52 1.54 -0.40
C GLU A 38 -17.46 0.61 -1.63
N GLU A 39 -17.83 1.12 -2.82
CA GLU A 39 -17.68 0.40 -4.09
C GLU A 39 -16.22 0.05 -4.41
N LEU A 40 -15.28 0.95 -4.11
CA LEU A 40 -13.85 0.68 -4.26
C LEU A 40 -13.36 -0.41 -3.32
N TRP A 41 -13.83 -0.43 -2.06
CA TRP A 41 -13.52 -1.47 -1.09
C TRP A 41 -14.07 -2.83 -1.52
N GLU A 42 -15.32 -2.91 -1.94
CA GLU A 42 -15.92 -4.14 -2.43
C GLU A 42 -15.19 -4.66 -3.67
N CYS A 43 -14.84 -3.78 -4.61
CA CYS A 43 -14.07 -4.15 -5.79
C CYS A 43 -12.67 -4.66 -5.44
N GLN A 44 -12.00 -4.08 -4.44
CA GLN A 44 -10.67 -4.53 -3.98
C GLN A 44 -10.73 -5.90 -3.33
N ASP A 45 -11.75 -6.16 -2.50
CA ASP A 45 -11.92 -7.47 -1.84
C ASP A 45 -12.28 -8.59 -2.85
N GLU A 46 -13.08 -8.31 -3.87
CA GLU A 46 -13.45 -9.27 -4.90
C GLU A 46 -12.23 -9.75 -5.72
N TYR A 47 -11.22 -8.89 -5.90
CA TYR A 47 -10.01 -9.21 -6.67
C TYR A 47 -8.82 -9.66 -5.80
N ALA A 48 -8.92 -9.60 -4.49
CA ALA A 48 -7.89 -10.10 -3.59
C ALA A 48 -7.89 -11.64 -3.58
N THR A 49 -6.83 -12.25 -4.10
CA THR A 49 -6.70 -13.72 -4.11
C THR A 49 -6.06 -14.26 -2.83
N PHE A 50 -5.35 -13.41 -2.10
CA PHE A 50 -4.71 -13.76 -0.84
C PHE A 50 -4.42 -12.51 0.00
N THR A 51 -4.76 -12.56 1.29
CA THR A 51 -4.46 -11.50 2.26
C THR A 51 -3.96 -12.13 3.58
N THR A 52 -2.91 -11.56 4.16
CA THR A 52 -2.38 -12.00 5.46
C THR A 52 -1.63 -10.89 6.18
N ASN A 53 -1.50 -11.01 7.50
CA ASN A 53 -0.66 -10.14 8.30
C ASN A 53 0.77 -10.68 8.38
N VAL A 54 1.73 -9.78 8.16
CA VAL A 54 3.16 -10.09 8.17
C VAL A 54 3.96 -9.11 9.03
N THR A 55 5.18 -9.48 9.34
CA THR A 55 6.19 -8.53 9.83
C THR A 55 7.00 -8.03 8.64
N VAL A 56 7.07 -6.72 8.45
CA VAL A 56 7.88 -6.07 7.41
C VAL A 56 9.17 -5.55 7.99
N THR A 57 10.27 -5.96 7.39
CA THR A 57 11.64 -5.48 7.70
C THR A 57 12.31 -5.05 6.39
N MET A 58 13.62 -4.84 6.40
CA MET A 58 14.36 -4.47 5.20
C MET A 58 15.73 -5.15 5.16
N TYR A 59 16.25 -5.34 3.96
CA TYR A 59 17.60 -5.84 3.75
C TYR A 59 18.36 -5.00 2.71
N HIS A 60 19.66 -5.11 2.75
CA HIS A 60 20.55 -4.56 1.73
C HIS A 60 21.19 -5.70 0.93
N ALA A 61 21.38 -5.48 -0.35
CA ALA A 61 22.15 -6.39 -1.22
C ALA A 61 23.65 -6.32 -0.86
N THR A 62 24.03 -6.98 0.24
CA THR A 62 25.41 -7.03 0.75
C THR A 62 25.74 -8.44 1.23
N THR A 63 27.00 -8.85 1.10
CA THR A 63 27.51 -10.19 1.47
C THR A 63 27.24 -10.59 2.93
N GLY A 64 26.91 -9.66 3.81
CA GLY A 64 26.54 -9.94 5.21
C GLY A 64 25.05 -10.18 5.44
N GLN A 65 24.19 -9.94 4.45
CA GLN A 65 22.74 -10.10 4.54
C GLN A 65 22.15 -11.03 3.47
N THR A 66 22.92 -11.34 2.44
CA THR A 66 22.59 -12.26 1.35
C THR A 66 23.62 -13.40 1.29
N ASP A 67 23.49 -14.28 0.32
CA ASP A 67 24.47 -15.29 -0.02
C ASP A 67 25.76 -14.69 -0.65
N SER A 68 26.57 -15.54 -1.32
CA SER A 68 27.81 -15.12 -2.00
C SER A 68 27.58 -14.21 -3.22
N THR A 69 26.34 -14.07 -3.69
CA THR A 69 25.97 -13.30 -4.89
C THR A 69 24.99 -12.15 -4.56
N PRO A 70 25.40 -11.15 -3.77
CA PRO A 70 24.48 -10.13 -3.22
C PRO A 70 23.76 -9.28 -4.28
N ASN A 71 24.26 -9.26 -5.51
CA ASN A 71 23.68 -8.51 -6.63
C ASN A 71 22.69 -9.32 -7.47
N ILE A 72 22.39 -10.56 -7.08
CA ILE A 72 21.46 -11.45 -7.76
C ILE A 72 20.41 -11.90 -6.73
N THR A 73 19.14 -11.70 -7.04
CA THR A 73 18.02 -12.18 -6.22
C THR A 73 17.80 -13.68 -6.40
N ALA A 74 17.00 -14.31 -5.55
CA ALA A 74 16.75 -15.76 -5.60
C ALA A 74 16.09 -16.24 -6.91
N ASP A 75 15.40 -15.34 -7.63
CA ASP A 75 14.85 -15.63 -8.97
C ASP A 75 15.83 -15.34 -10.13
N GLY A 76 17.07 -14.92 -9.83
CA GLY A 76 18.09 -14.62 -10.82
C GLY A 76 18.12 -13.18 -11.33
N THR A 77 17.30 -12.29 -10.81
CA THR A 77 17.27 -10.87 -11.22
C THR A 77 18.55 -10.16 -10.76
N ILE A 78 19.23 -9.49 -11.69
CA ILE A 78 20.43 -8.69 -11.38
C ILE A 78 20.02 -7.29 -10.91
N ILE A 79 20.57 -6.86 -9.79
CA ILE A 79 20.25 -5.56 -9.17
C ILE A 79 21.51 -4.70 -8.95
N ASN A 80 21.32 -3.39 -8.93
CA ASN A 80 22.35 -2.44 -8.49
C ASN A 80 22.12 -2.10 -7.00
N PRO A 81 23.03 -2.50 -6.07
CA PRO A 81 22.86 -2.27 -4.64
C PRO A 81 22.72 -0.80 -4.22
N TRP A 82 23.25 0.12 -5.01
CA TRP A 82 23.17 1.55 -4.74
C TRP A 82 21.83 2.17 -5.14
N LYS A 83 21.11 1.54 -6.10
CA LYS A 83 19.80 1.93 -6.59
C LYS A 83 18.70 0.97 -6.16
N ALA A 84 18.98 0.06 -5.23
CA ALA A 84 18.10 -1.04 -4.86
C ALA A 84 16.70 -0.58 -4.39
N SER A 85 16.60 0.59 -3.77
CA SER A 85 15.30 1.14 -3.33
C SER A 85 14.36 1.52 -4.47
N GLU A 86 14.86 1.72 -5.69
CA GLU A 86 14.09 2.12 -6.86
C GLU A 86 13.31 0.93 -7.47
N TYR A 87 13.79 -0.30 -7.26
CA TYR A 87 13.19 -1.50 -7.87
C TYR A 87 11.88 -1.95 -7.21
N ARG A 88 11.61 -1.54 -5.98
CA ARG A 88 10.45 -1.99 -5.20
C ARG A 88 10.34 -3.53 -5.11
N TYR A 89 11.45 -4.20 -4.89
CA TYR A 89 11.52 -5.65 -4.73
C TYR A 89 11.46 -6.05 -3.27
N VAL A 90 10.93 -7.26 -3.03
CA VAL A 90 10.86 -7.86 -1.70
C VAL A 90 11.38 -9.30 -1.70
N ALA A 91 11.93 -9.69 -0.54
CA ALA A 91 12.18 -11.07 -0.18
C ALA A 91 11.07 -11.57 0.74
N LEU A 92 10.54 -12.77 0.49
CA LEU A 92 9.53 -13.40 1.32
C LEU A 92 10.12 -14.52 2.17
N SER A 93 9.54 -14.72 3.36
CA SER A 93 9.77 -15.94 4.14
C SER A 93 9.21 -17.15 3.38
N ARG A 94 9.84 -18.32 3.58
CA ARG A 94 9.55 -19.53 2.78
C ARG A 94 8.12 -19.99 2.86
N ASP A 95 7.45 -19.83 4.00
CA ASP A 95 6.06 -20.19 4.23
C ASP A 95 5.06 -19.39 3.36
N LEU A 96 5.48 -18.28 2.78
CA LEU A 96 4.67 -17.47 1.86
C LEU A 96 4.91 -17.84 0.39
N LEU A 97 5.97 -18.59 0.05
CA LEU A 97 6.34 -18.92 -1.32
C LEU A 97 5.84 -20.30 -1.75
N SER A 98 5.28 -20.40 -2.95
CA SER A 98 4.70 -21.63 -3.54
C SER A 98 5.68 -22.79 -3.59
N ARG A 99 6.96 -22.51 -3.81
CA ARG A 99 8.03 -23.52 -3.76
C ARG A 99 8.07 -24.29 -2.44
N TRP A 100 7.53 -23.74 -1.35
CA TRP A 100 7.41 -24.37 -0.03
C TRP A 100 5.96 -24.50 0.45
N GLY A 101 4.99 -24.44 -0.49
CA GLY A 101 3.57 -24.62 -0.22
C GLY A 101 2.82 -23.34 0.17
N GLY A 102 3.41 -22.18 0.02
CA GLY A 102 2.77 -20.89 0.22
C GLY A 102 1.96 -20.43 -1.00
N PRO A 103 1.25 -19.30 -0.90
CA PRO A 103 0.33 -18.80 -1.94
C PRO A 103 1.00 -17.88 -2.98
N LEU A 104 2.28 -17.53 -2.83
CA LEU A 104 2.95 -16.50 -3.64
C LEU A 104 4.11 -17.09 -4.45
N ASP A 105 4.32 -16.56 -5.64
CA ASP A 105 5.43 -16.93 -6.52
C ASP A 105 6.41 -15.77 -6.75
N TYR A 106 7.62 -16.10 -7.22
CA TYR A 106 8.50 -15.08 -7.76
C TYR A 106 7.86 -14.43 -8.99
N GLY A 107 7.94 -13.11 -9.06
CA GLY A 107 7.30 -12.31 -10.10
C GLY A 107 5.95 -11.73 -9.69
N ASP A 108 5.29 -12.30 -8.68
CA ASP A 108 4.00 -11.78 -8.19
C ASP A 108 4.13 -10.33 -7.71
N TRP A 109 3.11 -9.55 -7.99
CA TRP A 109 2.93 -8.23 -7.44
C TRP A 109 2.07 -8.29 -6.18
N ILE A 110 2.53 -7.67 -5.11
CA ILE A 110 1.86 -7.60 -3.82
C ILE A 110 1.71 -6.16 -3.36
N VAL A 111 0.69 -5.90 -2.58
CA VAL A 111 0.47 -4.63 -1.90
C VAL A 111 0.82 -4.79 -0.43
N ILE A 112 1.56 -3.83 0.12
CA ILE A 112 1.91 -3.74 1.55
C ILE A 112 1.25 -2.51 2.11
N GLU A 113 0.49 -2.67 3.22
CA GLU A 113 -0.25 -1.59 3.88
C GLU A 113 -0.12 -1.69 5.40
N GLY A 114 0.07 -0.54 6.05
CA GLY A 114 0.23 -0.44 7.51
C GLY A 114 1.64 -0.10 7.98
N THR A 115 2.55 0.23 7.07
CA THR A 115 3.88 0.78 7.40
C THR A 115 3.89 2.31 7.31
N GLY A 116 2.89 2.91 6.66
CA GLY A 116 2.81 4.32 6.31
C GLY A 116 3.83 4.69 5.22
N LYS A 117 5.07 4.90 5.60
CA LYS A 117 6.12 5.35 4.65
C LYS A 117 6.47 4.34 3.55
N TYR A 118 6.32 3.05 3.82
CA TYR A 118 6.73 1.99 2.90
C TYR A 118 5.52 1.23 2.35
N ASP A 119 4.32 1.80 2.47
CA ASP A 119 3.13 1.26 1.85
C ASP A 119 3.23 1.32 0.32
N GLY A 120 2.52 0.42 -0.34
CA GLY A 120 2.37 0.38 -1.78
C GLY A 120 2.76 -0.95 -2.41
N VAL A 121 2.96 -0.91 -3.72
CA VAL A 121 3.15 -2.08 -4.58
C VAL A 121 4.61 -2.51 -4.59
N TYR A 122 4.84 -3.83 -4.51
CA TYR A 122 6.16 -4.47 -4.55
C TYR A 122 6.11 -5.74 -5.37
N GLN A 123 7.24 -6.11 -5.95
CA GLN A 123 7.37 -7.37 -6.69
C GLN A 123 8.21 -8.38 -5.89
N VAL A 124 7.73 -9.62 -5.84
CA VAL A 124 8.42 -10.72 -5.17
C VAL A 124 9.59 -11.21 -6.05
N ARG A 125 10.82 -11.05 -5.59
CA ARG A 125 12.04 -11.41 -6.34
C ARG A 125 13.04 -12.22 -5.53
N ASP A 126 12.83 -12.33 -4.22
CA ASP A 126 13.85 -12.94 -3.36
C ASP A 126 13.22 -13.78 -2.24
N THR A 127 14.03 -14.58 -1.57
CA THR A 127 13.62 -15.44 -0.46
C THR A 127 14.49 -15.22 0.77
N MET A 128 13.86 -15.33 1.93
CA MET A 128 14.50 -15.22 3.23
C MET A 128 15.05 -16.56 3.72
N ALA A 129 15.96 -16.52 4.70
CA ALA A 129 16.43 -17.69 5.40
C ALA A 129 15.28 -18.48 6.07
N ALA A 130 15.39 -19.81 6.12
CA ALA A 130 14.34 -20.74 6.59
C ALA A 130 13.81 -20.48 8.01
N LYS A 131 14.57 -19.77 8.85
CA LYS A 131 14.19 -19.44 10.24
C LYS A 131 13.08 -18.38 10.36
N PHE A 132 12.77 -17.69 9.26
CA PHE A 132 11.76 -16.65 9.25
C PHE A 132 10.41 -17.18 8.75
N THR A 133 9.32 -16.71 9.37
CA THR A 133 7.94 -17.02 9.02
C THR A 133 7.11 -15.76 9.03
N LYS A 134 6.08 -15.69 8.17
CA LYS A 134 5.18 -14.53 8.02
C LYS A 134 5.95 -13.20 7.99
N ARG A 135 6.98 -13.14 7.16
CA ARG A 135 7.86 -11.98 7.06
C ARG A 135 8.13 -11.59 5.62
N VAL A 136 8.23 -10.27 5.44
CA VAL A 136 8.62 -9.61 4.19
C VAL A 136 9.82 -8.73 4.48
N ASP A 137 10.86 -8.81 3.66
CA ASP A 137 12.01 -7.91 3.69
C ASP A 137 12.00 -7.03 2.44
N ILE A 138 11.85 -5.73 2.61
CA ILE A 138 11.92 -4.76 1.51
C ILE A 138 13.39 -4.52 1.14
N LEU A 139 13.71 -4.68 -0.13
CA LEU A 139 15.04 -4.37 -0.66
C LEU A 139 15.29 -2.87 -0.62
N ARG A 140 16.39 -2.45 0.01
CA ARG A 140 16.76 -1.03 0.15
C ARG A 140 18.19 -0.78 -0.30
N SER A 141 18.43 0.43 -0.80
CA SER A 141 19.78 0.88 -1.16
C SER A 141 20.70 0.92 0.06
N ARG A 142 21.99 0.69 -0.15
CA ARG A 142 23.01 0.76 0.91
C ARG A 142 22.90 2.08 1.67
N GLY A 143 23.05 2.02 3.01
CA GLY A 143 22.98 3.18 3.89
C GLY A 143 21.56 3.55 4.34
N SER A 144 20.50 2.90 3.85
CA SER A 144 19.13 3.11 4.33
C SER A 144 19.01 2.70 5.80
N ARG A 145 18.27 3.50 6.58
CA ARG A 145 18.01 3.20 8.00
C ARG A 145 17.13 1.96 8.14
N LYS A 146 17.51 1.06 9.05
CA LYS A 146 16.74 -0.15 9.37
C LYS A 146 15.38 0.21 9.99
N PHE A 147 14.39 -0.60 9.68
CA PHE A 147 13.04 -0.51 10.26
C PHE A 147 12.44 -1.90 10.47
N LYS A 148 11.40 -1.94 11.28
CA LYS A 148 10.56 -3.12 11.51
C LYS A 148 9.14 -2.66 11.83
N TYR A 149 8.16 -3.20 11.11
CA TYR A 149 6.74 -3.02 11.35
C TYR A 149 6.09 -4.39 11.57
N ASN A 150 5.21 -4.49 12.56
CA ASN A 150 4.45 -5.71 12.82
C ASN A 150 3.00 -5.49 12.43
N GLN A 151 2.25 -6.57 12.18
CA GLN A 151 0.82 -6.53 11.82
C GLN A 151 0.57 -5.68 10.56
N VAL A 152 1.43 -5.83 9.58
CA VAL A 152 1.30 -5.17 8.28
C VAL A 152 0.49 -6.06 7.37
N THR A 153 -0.47 -5.53 6.66
CA THR A 153 -1.28 -6.26 5.69
C THR A 153 -0.46 -6.46 4.40
N LEU A 154 -0.40 -7.70 3.94
CA LEU A 154 0.10 -8.09 2.63
C LEU A 154 -1.05 -8.66 1.83
N THR A 155 -1.30 -8.11 0.64
CA THR A 155 -2.36 -8.55 -0.28
C THR A 155 -1.78 -8.91 -1.64
N LYS A 156 -2.19 -10.05 -2.21
CA LYS A 156 -2.03 -10.40 -3.63
C LYS A 156 -3.38 -10.26 -4.31
N TYR A 157 -3.40 -9.60 -5.44
CA TYR A 157 -4.58 -9.45 -6.29
C TYR A 157 -4.55 -10.45 -7.46
N GLY A 158 -5.68 -10.64 -8.12
CA GLY A 158 -5.78 -11.44 -9.35
C GLY A 158 -5.03 -10.80 -10.53
N SER A 159 -4.77 -11.58 -11.56
CA SER A 159 -3.90 -11.21 -12.70
C SER A 159 -4.28 -9.91 -13.40
N GLU A 160 -5.55 -9.55 -13.45
CA GLU A 160 -6.01 -8.30 -14.07
C GLU A 160 -5.56 -7.06 -13.29
N ILE A 161 -5.64 -7.12 -11.97
CA ILE A 161 -5.17 -6.04 -11.08
C ILE A 161 -3.65 -6.02 -11.05
N GLU A 162 -2.98 -7.18 -10.99
CA GLU A 162 -1.52 -7.28 -11.08
C GLU A 162 -0.96 -6.56 -12.30
N ALA A 163 -1.58 -6.72 -13.47
CA ALA A 163 -1.17 -6.03 -14.69
C ALA A 163 -1.28 -4.50 -14.58
N LYS A 164 -2.32 -3.98 -13.93
CA LYS A 164 -2.49 -2.55 -13.68
C LYS A 164 -1.47 -2.02 -12.66
N LEU A 165 -1.20 -2.78 -11.60
CA LEU A 165 -0.22 -2.42 -10.57
C LEU A 165 1.20 -2.38 -11.16
N ALA A 166 1.55 -3.34 -12.01
CA ALA A 166 2.83 -3.40 -12.70
C ALA A 166 3.08 -2.20 -13.62
N ASN A 167 2.03 -1.69 -14.28
CA ASN A 167 2.14 -0.54 -15.20
C ASN A 167 2.22 0.82 -14.48
N ASN A 168 1.85 0.89 -13.20
CA ASN A 168 1.82 2.12 -12.40
C ASN A 168 2.94 2.19 -11.34
N SER A 169 3.81 1.19 -11.27
CA SER A 169 4.95 1.11 -10.34
C SER A 169 6.26 1.53 -11.02
#